data_0892af2cf61c002fc0abb47c06bf7cb5
#
_entry.id   0892af2cf61c002fc0abb47c06bf7cb5
#
_cell.length_a   1.000
_cell.length_b   1.000
_cell.length_c   1.000
_cell.angle_alpha   90.00
_cell.angle_beta   90.00
_cell.angle_gamma   90.00
#
_symmetry.space_group_name_H-M   'P 1'
#
loop_
_entity.id
_entity.type
_entity.pdbx_description
1 polymer ?
#
loop_
_entity_poly.entity_id
_entity_poly.type
_entity_poly.pdbx_seq_one_letter_code
_entity_poly.pdbx_strand_id
1 'polypeptide(L)'
;MGFLSHLLYPWGLLLQGLAIVHFIRRRPDTYWIFIILFLGPLGALIYIFIQVLPDVRLLRQSFKVFPRRKRIGELEMAVRDNPSAGNYEELGDLYMDDGKLQLARAAFDKAIAARADTLDPFYRRGVCALLLGDAAAALPDLERVVSEDVDYDFLRAAGLLAHAYAQTGQKEKAEALFRRVTITSTSSETYLNFAGLLASEGRNAEAREWAQKVLDKRPSMPEYLRRRERPWFRSAREMLKRLPA
;
A
#
# COMPACT_ATOMS: atom_id res chain seq x y z
N MET A 1 -26.92 -40.45 -21.29
CA MET A 1 -26.73 -38.98 -21.37
C MET A 1 -27.44 -38.17 -20.25
N GLY A 2 -27.94 -38.84 -19.19
CA GLY A 2 -28.79 -38.19 -18.17
C GLY A 2 -28.11 -37.74 -16.88
N PHE A 3 -26.91 -38.20 -16.51
CA PHE A 3 -26.34 -37.95 -15.21
C PHE A 3 -25.64 -36.58 -15.10
N LEU A 4 -24.98 -36.11 -16.15
CA LEU A 4 -24.32 -34.78 -16.23
C LEU A 4 -25.33 -33.64 -16.32
N SER A 5 -26.50 -33.86 -16.91
CA SER A 5 -27.55 -32.81 -17.02
C SER A 5 -28.18 -32.50 -15.67
N HIS A 6 -28.39 -33.49 -14.80
CA HIS A 6 -28.97 -33.29 -13.47
C HIS A 6 -27.99 -32.67 -12.47
N LEU A 7 -26.67 -32.88 -12.62
CA LEU A 7 -25.66 -32.28 -11.74
C LEU A 7 -25.38 -30.81 -12.11
N LEU A 8 -25.51 -30.43 -13.38
CA LEU A 8 -25.27 -29.09 -13.89
C LEU A 8 -26.48 -28.16 -13.79
N TYR A 9 -27.69 -28.68 -13.67
CA TYR A 9 -28.91 -27.88 -13.77
C TYR A 9 -29.08 -26.83 -12.66
N PRO A 10 -28.96 -27.11 -11.36
CA PRO A 10 -29.11 -26.06 -10.34
C PRO A 10 -27.90 -25.11 -10.28
N TRP A 11 -26.68 -25.62 -10.43
CA TRP A 11 -25.46 -24.84 -10.40
C TRP A 11 -25.24 -23.97 -11.64
N GLY A 12 -25.69 -24.47 -12.81
CA GLY A 12 -25.65 -23.76 -14.06
C GLY A 12 -26.54 -22.51 -14.06
N LEU A 13 -27.73 -22.59 -13.48
CA LEU A 13 -28.62 -21.44 -13.31
C LEU A 13 -28.07 -20.40 -12.34
N LEU A 14 -27.45 -20.84 -11.25
CA LEU A 14 -26.77 -19.94 -10.31
C LEU A 14 -25.58 -19.19 -10.96
N LEU A 15 -24.76 -19.90 -11.74
CA LEU A 15 -23.67 -19.31 -12.50
C LEU A 15 -24.17 -18.30 -13.55
N GLN A 16 -25.24 -18.63 -14.24
CA GLN A 16 -25.87 -17.75 -15.22
C GLN A 16 -26.44 -16.49 -14.56
N GLY A 17 -27.11 -16.63 -13.43
CA GLY A 17 -27.60 -15.51 -12.62
C GLY A 17 -26.48 -14.60 -12.15
N LEU A 18 -25.37 -15.16 -11.64
CA LEU A 18 -24.18 -14.42 -11.24
C LEU A 18 -23.54 -13.68 -12.40
N ALA A 19 -23.44 -14.32 -13.58
CA ALA A 19 -22.90 -13.70 -14.78
C ALA A 19 -23.77 -12.50 -15.24
N ILE A 20 -25.09 -12.64 -15.19
CA ILE A 20 -26.02 -11.55 -15.54
C ILE A 20 -25.92 -10.39 -14.53
N VAL A 21 -25.87 -10.67 -13.25
CA VAL A 21 -25.71 -9.63 -12.20
C VAL A 21 -24.39 -8.87 -12.40
N HIS A 22 -23.31 -9.60 -12.69
CA HIS A 22 -22.01 -9.00 -12.98
C HIS A 22 -22.05 -8.14 -14.25
N PHE A 23 -22.70 -8.63 -15.32
CA PHE A 23 -22.90 -7.92 -16.57
C PHE A 23 -23.62 -6.58 -16.34
N ILE A 24 -24.74 -6.59 -15.59
CA ILE A 24 -25.53 -5.38 -15.30
C ILE A 24 -24.68 -4.34 -14.50
N ARG A 25 -23.88 -4.81 -13.55
CA ARG A 25 -23.04 -3.92 -12.70
C ARG A 25 -21.85 -3.32 -13.42
N ARG A 26 -21.24 -4.05 -14.34
CA ARG A 26 -19.99 -3.65 -15.02
C ARG A 26 -20.21 -3.06 -16.41
N ARG A 27 -21.35 -3.32 -17.01
CA ARG A 27 -21.69 -2.90 -18.39
C ARG A 27 -20.54 -3.17 -19.37
N PRO A 28 -20.06 -4.42 -19.51
CA PRO A 28 -19.15 -4.79 -20.58
C PRO A 28 -19.86 -4.70 -21.92
N ASP A 29 -19.15 -4.98 -23.03
CA ASP A 29 -19.71 -4.95 -24.37
C ASP A 29 -21.00 -5.78 -24.50
N THR A 30 -21.99 -5.22 -25.15
CA THR A 30 -23.37 -5.75 -25.19
C THR A 30 -23.48 -7.16 -25.77
N TYR A 31 -22.52 -7.61 -26.62
CA TYR A 31 -22.55 -8.95 -27.20
C TYR A 31 -22.43 -10.06 -26.15
N TRP A 32 -21.87 -9.79 -24.97
CA TRP A 32 -21.73 -10.78 -23.90
C TRP A 32 -23.07 -11.26 -23.36
N ILE A 33 -24.12 -10.43 -23.37
CA ILE A 33 -25.44 -10.86 -22.91
C ILE A 33 -26.03 -11.94 -23.81
N PHE A 34 -25.76 -11.82 -25.12
CA PHE A 34 -26.21 -12.85 -26.10
C PHE A 34 -25.48 -14.18 -25.86
N ILE A 35 -24.17 -14.14 -25.57
CA ILE A 35 -23.40 -15.35 -25.26
C ILE A 35 -23.95 -16.04 -24.00
N ILE A 36 -24.22 -15.28 -22.92
CA ILE A 36 -24.77 -15.80 -21.68
C ILE A 36 -26.16 -16.40 -21.88
N LEU A 37 -27.01 -15.75 -22.70
CA LEU A 37 -28.38 -16.21 -22.92
C LEU A 37 -28.46 -17.40 -23.90
N PHE A 38 -27.76 -17.36 -25.05
CA PHE A 38 -27.85 -18.37 -26.07
C PHE A 38 -27.06 -19.67 -25.76
N LEU A 39 -25.90 -19.54 -25.10
CA LEU A 39 -25.12 -20.69 -24.66
C LEU A 39 -25.48 -21.15 -23.23
N GLY A 40 -26.39 -20.50 -22.55
CA GLY A 40 -26.83 -20.85 -21.20
C GLY A 40 -25.67 -20.95 -20.19
N PRO A 41 -25.62 -22.05 -19.39
CA PRO A 41 -24.56 -22.22 -18.38
C PRO A 41 -23.14 -22.24 -18.96
N LEU A 42 -22.97 -22.71 -20.17
CA LEU A 42 -21.68 -22.75 -20.87
C LEU A 42 -21.23 -21.32 -21.24
N GLY A 43 -22.16 -20.51 -21.73
CA GLY A 43 -21.91 -19.08 -22.02
C GLY A 43 -21.58 -18.27 -20.76
N ALA A 44 -22.25 -18.56 -19.64
CA ALA A 44 -21.93 -17.98 -18.35
C ALA A 44 -20.52 -18.36 -17.87
N LEU A 45 -20.09 -19.60 -18.03
CA LEU A 45 -18.73 -20.05 -17.75
C LEU A 45 -17.70 -19.34 -18.61
N ILE A 46 -17.91 -19.24 -19.92
CA ILE A 46 -17.01 -18.53 -20.84
C ILE A 46 -16.92 -17.06 -20.44
N TYR A 47 -18.05 -16.39 -20.15
CA TYR A 47 -18.10 -15.02 -19.68
C TYR A 47 -17.32 -14.84 -18.39
N ILE A 48 -17.54 -15.69 -17.39
CA ILE A 48 -16.83 -15.64 -16.10
C ILE A 48 -15.33 -15.83 -16.32
N PHE A 49 -14.93 -16.77 -17.18
CA PHE A 49 -13.52 -17.04 -17.44
C PHE A 49 -12.81 -15.89 -18.15
N ILE A 50 -13.46 -15.20 -19.07
CA ILE A 50 -12.86 -14.13 -19.87
C ILE A 50 -13.00 -12.76 -19.21
N GLN A 51 -14.15 -12.45 -18.58
CA GLN A 51 -14.43 -11.12 -18.04
C GLN A 51 -14.29 -11.03 -16.52
N VAL A 52 -14.56 -12.09 -15.78
CA VAL A 52 -14.52 -12.06 -14.32
C VAL A 52 -13.16 -12.53 -13.80
N LEU A 53 -12.58 -13.61 -14.35
CA LEU A 53 -11.27 -14.12 -13.93
C LEU A 53 -10.11 -13.11 -14.10
N PRO A 54 -10.00 -12.32 -15.17
CA PRO A 54 -8.96 -11.29 -15.25
C PRO A 54 -9.13 -10.20 -14.20
N ASP A 55 -10.35 -9.92 -13.77
CA ASP A 55 -10.68 -8.97 -12.70
C ASP A 55 -10.49 -9.56 -11.29
N VAL A 56 -10.33 -10.86 -11.18
CA VAL A 56 -9.95 -11.59 -9.95
C VAL A 56 -8.46 -11.37 -9.57
N ARG A 57 -7.84 -10.28 -10.02
CA ARG A 57 -6.60 -9.78 -9.40
C ARG A 57 -6.73 -9.61 -7.88
N LEU A 58 -7.93 -9.42 -7.37
CA LEU A 58 -8.22 -9.40 -5.92
C LEU A 58 -8.08 -10.78 -5.27
N LEU A 59 -8.49 -11.86 -5.94
CA LEU A 59 -8.21 -13.22 -5.50
C LEU A 59 -6.72 -13.58 -5.63
N ARG A 60 -6.03 -13.03 -6.63
CA ARG A 60 -4.58 -13.21 -6.78
C ARG A 60 -3.78 -12.61 -5.62
N GLN A 61 -4.28 -11.56 -4.97
CA GLN A 61 -3.69 -11.07 -3.71
C GLN A 61 -3.89 -12.05 -2.55
N SER A 62 -5.05 -12.70 -2.47
CA SER A 62 -5.30 -13.76 -1.48
C SER A 62 -4.45 -15.01 -1.76
N PHE A 63 -4.20 -15.35 -3.03
CA PHE A 63 -3.29 -16.43 -3.41
C PHE A 63 -1.81 -16.11 -3.18
N LYS A 64 -1.43 -14.83 -3.06
CA LYS A 64 -0.05 -14.43 -2.68
C LYS A 64 0.25 -14.66 -1.21
N VAL A 65 -0.74 -14.84 -0.36
CA VAL A 65 -0.54 -15.12 1.08
C VAL A 65 0.08 -16.50 1.30
N PHE A 66 -0.33 -17.53 0.57
CA PHE A 66 0.24 -18.87 0.69
C PHE A 66 1.73 -18.96 0.30
N PRO A 67 2.16 -18.50 -0.88
CA PRO A 67 3.58 -18.50 -1.22
C PRO A 67 4.40 -17.59 -0.31
N ARG A 68 3.84 -16.49 0.20
CA ARG A 68 4.52 -15.61 1.15
C ARG A 68 4.80 -16.33 2.49
N ARG A 69 3.81 -16.98 3.07
CA ARG A 69 3.98 -17.73 4.33
C ARG A 69 5.00 -18.86 4.19
N LYS A 70 4.97 -19.57 3.07
CA LYS A 70 5.97 -20.59 2.75
C LYS A 70 7.36 -19.97 2.67
N ARG A 71 7.51 -18.84 1.97
CA ARG A 71 8.79 -18.12 1.84
C ARG A 71 9.31 -17.60 3.18
N ILE A 72 8.43 -17.09 4.05
CA ILE A 72 8.80 -16.72 5.42
C ILE A 72 9.40 -17.93 6.16
N GLY A 73 8.73 -19.09 6.15
CA GLY A 73 9.24 -20.29 6.79
C GLY A 73 10.57 -20.79 6.22
N GLU A 74 10.76 -20.71 4.91
CA GLU A 74 12.04 -21.02 4.25
C GLU A 74 13.16 -20.08 4.71
N LEU A 75 12.89 -18.77 4.81
CA LEU A 75 13.87 -17.79 5.26
C LEU A 75 14.15 -17.89 6.77
N GLU A 76 13.14 -18.20 7.58
CA GLU A 76 13.34 -18.45 9.01
C GLU A 76 14.28 -19.66 9.26
N MET A 77 14.25 -20.67 8.39
CA MET A 77 15.23 -21.75 8.40
C MET A 77 16.59 -21.28 7.86
N ALA A 78 16.60 -20.61 6.71
CA ALA A 78 17.82 -20.14 6.06
C ALA A 78 18.65 -19.21 6.95
N VAL A 79 18.04 -18.31 7.74
CA VAL A 79 18.76 -17.43 8.67
C VAL A 79 19.33 -18.15 9.88
N ARG A 80 18.86 -19.37 10.20
CA ARG A 80 19.46 -20.22 11.25
C ARG A 80 20.74 -20.87 10.74
N ASP A 81 20.73 -21.33 9.47
CA ASP A 81 21.86 -22.03 8.87
C ASP A 81 22.92 -21.04 8.33
N ASN A 82 22.48 -19.93 7.76
CA ASN A 82 23.30 -18.87 7.20
C ASN A 82 22.73 -17.49 7.53
N PRO A 83 23.15 -16.85 8.64
CA PRO A 83 22.67 -15.54 9.09
C PRO A 83 23.25 -14.40 8.26
N SER A 84 22.91 -14.31 6.96
CA SER A 84 23.36 -13.24 6.07
C SER A 84 22.46 -12.01 6.15
N ALA A 85 23.03 -10.82 5.91
CA ALA A 85 22.28 -9.55 5.86
C ALA A 85 21.12 -9.64 4.86
N GLY A 86 21.34 -10.14 3.64
CA GLY A 86 20.31 -10.24 2.61
C GLY A 86 19.14 -11.15 3.01
N ASN A 87 19.40 -12.28 3.70
CA ASN A 87 18.32 -13.14 4.20
C ASN A 87 17.49 -12.43 5.26
N TYR A 88 18.11 -11.63 6.15
CA TYR A 88 17.40 -10.84 7.14
C TYR A 88 16.62 -9.68 6.53
N GLU A 89 17.17 -9.01 5.51
CA GLU A 89 16.46 -7.95 4.77
C GLU A 89 15.21 -8.52 4.10
N GLU A 90 15.33 -9.62 3.33
CA GLU A 90 14.17 -10.25 2.68
C GLU A 90 13.13 -10.72 3.71
N LEU A 91 13.58 -11.29 4.84
CA LEU A 91 12.68 -11.72 5.91
C LEU A 91 11.95 -10.52 6.54
N GLY A 92 12.67 -9.42 6.76
CA GLY A 92 12.12 -8.16 7.25
C GLY A 92 11.03 -7.61 6.32
N ASP A 93 11.28 -7.57 5.02
CA ASP A 93 10.31 -7.12 4.02
C ASP A 93 9.05 -8.00 4.00
N LEU A 94 9.22 -9.31 4.07
CA LEU A 94 8.08 -10.23 4.11
C LEU A 94 7.25 -10.09 5.40
N TYR A 95 7.90 -9.83 6.54
CA TYR A 95 7.20 -9.53 7.78
C TYR A 95 6.46 -8.18 7.72
N MET A 96 7.06 -7.14 7.11
CA MET A 96 6.36 -5.87 6.86
C MET A 96 5.10 -6.09 6.01
N ASP A 97 5.24 -6.81 4.92
CA ASP A 97 4.15 -7.17 4.02
C ASP A 97 3.03 -7.98 4.71
N ASP A 98 3.38 -8.77 5.74
CA ASP A 98 2.45 -9.58 6.54
C ASP A 98 1.90 -8.79 7.76
N GLY A 99 2.29 -7.52 7.92
CA GLY A 99 1.89 -6.66 9.03
C GLY A 99 2.55 -6.98 10.37
N LYS A 100 3.56 -7.83 10.39
CA LYS A 100 4.31 -8.25 11.60
C LYS A 100 5.48 -7.29 11.88
N LEU A 101 5.14 -6.02 12.16
CA LEU A 101 6.11 -4.93 12.22
C LEU A 101 7.22 -5.11 13.27
N GLN A 102 6.92 -5.72 14.43
CA GLN A 102 7.93 -6.00 15.44
C GLN A 102 8.95 -7.04 14.96
N LEU A 103 8.49 -8.09 14.27
CA LEU A 103 9.38 -9.10 13.69
C LEU A 103 10.20 -8.53 12.54
N ALA A 104 9.59 -7.66 11.72
CA ALA A 104 10.30 -6.95 10.67
C ALA A 104 11.42 -6.08 11.23
N ARG A 105 11.14 -5.27 12.27
CA ARG A 105 12.14 -4.45 12.95
C ARG A 105 13.30 -5.28 13.47
N ALA A 106 13.01 -6.39 14.15
CA ALA A 106 14.04 -7.30 14.67
C ALA A 106 14.86 -7.97 13.54
N ALA A 107 14.28 -8.24 12.38
CA ALA A 107 14.99 -8.75 11.21
C ALA A 107 15.94 -7.68 10.63
N PHE A 108 15.49 -6.43 10.51
CA PHE A 108 16.35 -5.33 10.07
C PHE A 108 17.46 -5.01 11.07
N ASP A 109 17.23 -5.14 12.39
CA ASP A 109 18.30 -5.04 13.40
C ASP A 109 19.43 -6.03 13.11
N LYS A 110 19.08 -7.28 12.79
CA LYS A 110 20.05 -8.32 12.44
C LYS A 110 20.74 -8.07 11.09
N ALA A 111 20.00 -7.54 10.11
CA ALA A 111 20.57 -7.16 8.83
C ALA A 111 21.63 -6.06 8.98
N ILE A 112 21.32 -5.03 9.79
CA ILE A 112 22.24 -3.93 10.11
C ILE A 112 23.48 -4.46 10.83
N ALA A 113 23.30 -5.35 11.80
CA ALA A 113 24.44 -5.96 12.51
C ALA A 113 25.34 -6.81 11.60
N ALA A 114 24.78 -7.41 10.55
CA ALA A 114 25.51 -8.20 9.58
C ALA A 114 26.18 -7.35 8.47
N ARG A 115 25.64 -6.17 8.16
CA ARG A 115 26.18 -5.26 7.13
C ARG A 115 25.80 -3.82 7.48
N ALA A 116 26.80 -3.05 7.92
CA ALA A 116 26.61 -1.68 8.37
C ALA A 116 26.62 -0.62 7.25
N ASP A 117 26.94 -1.00 6.01
CA ASP A 117 27.27 -0.10 4.89
C ASP A 117 26.09 0.19 3.94
N THR A 118 24.93 -0.46 4.12
CA THR A 118 23.75 -0.26 3.27
C THR A 118 22.67 0.59 3.97
N LEU A 119 22.01 1.48 3.21
CA LEU A 119 20.97 2.37 3.75
C LEU A 119 19.60 1.68 3.89
N ASP A 120 19.33 0.67 3.07
CA ASP A 120 17.98 0.08 2.98
C ASP A 120 17.47 -0.50 4.31
N PRO A 121 18.22 -1.32 5.07
CA PRO A 121 17.72 -1.82 6.35
C PRO A 121 17.50 -0.73 7.40
N PHE A 122 18.27 0.37 7.39
CA PHE A 122 18.02 1.54 8.26
C PHE A 122 16.70 2.21 7.86
N TYR A 123 16.52 2.49 6.57
CA TYR A 123 15.28 3.05 6.06
C TYR A 123 14.07 2.20 6.45
N ARG A 124 14.12 0.90 6.19
CA ARG A 124 13.04 -0.06 6.50
C ARG A 124 12.76 -0.14 8.00
N ARG A 125 13.81 -0.14 8.84
CA ARG A 125 13.65 -0.15 10.29
C ARG A 125 13.00 1.15 10.79
N GLY A 126 13.41 2.29 10.27
CA GLY A 126 12.78 3.59 10.55
C GLY A 126 11.30 3.63 10.14
N VAL A 127 10.96 3.08 8.97
CA VAL A 127 9.56 2.93 8.53
C VAL A 127 8.78 2.03 9.50
N CYS A 128 9.34 0.89 9.91
CA CYS A 128 8.70 0.02 10.90
C CYS A 128 8.44 0.75 12.22
N ALA A 129 9.42 1.53 12.71
CA ALA A 129 9.28 2.31 13.93
C ALA A 129 8.13 3.33 13.83
N LEU A 130 8.04 4.07 12.73
CA LEU A 130 6.92 4.99 12.49
C LEU A 130 5.57 4.28 12.43
N LEU A 131 5.48 3.14 11.76
CA LEU A 131 4.24 2.34 11.68
C LEU A 131 3.82 1.75 13.03
N LEU A 132 4.79 1.55 13.94
CA LEU A 132 4.54 1.14 15.33
C LEU A 132 4.21 2.32 16.26
N GLY A 133 4.25 3.57 15.76
CA GLY A 133 4.03 4.77 16.55
C GLY A 133 5.25 5.22 17.37
N ASP A 134 6.42 4.64 17.14
CA ASP A 134 7.67 4.96 17.83
C ASP A 134 8.52 5.92 16.98
N ALA A 135 8.06 7.16 16.87
CA ALA A 135 8.75 8.18 16.07
C ALA A 135 10.15 8.49 16.59
N ALA A 136 10.35 8.40 17.90
CA ALA A 136 11.67 8.67 18.51
C ALA A 136 12.72 7.62 18.05
N ALA A 137 12.32 6.36 17.97
CA ALA A 137 13.20 5.30 17.47
C ALA A 137 13.44 5.38 15.96
N ALA A 138 12.54 6.02 15.20
CA ALA A 138 12.72 6.20 13.76
C ALA A 138 13.76 7.28 13.41
N LEU A 139 13.96 8.29 14.27
CA LEU A 139 14.81 9.44 13.99
C LEU A 139 16.24 9.07 13.59
N PRO A 140 17.03 8.32 14.39
CA PRO A 140 18.43 8.08 14.07
C PRO A 140 18.62 7.35 12.74
N ASP A 141 17.69 6.46 12.40
CA ASP A 141 17.73 5.72 11.14
C ASP A 141 17.42 6.61 9.95
N LEU A 142 16.35 7.40 10.03
CA LEU A 142 15.94 8.29 8.95
C LEU A 142 16.90 9.47 8.79
N GLU A 143 17.46 10.01 9.88
CA GLU A 143 18.52 11.03 9.84
C GLU A 143 19.75 10.52 9.11
N ARG A 144 20.18 9.30 9.41
CA ARG A 144 21.30 8.65 8.70
C ARG A 144 21.01 8.55 7.21
N VAL A 145 19.87 7.97 6.83
CA VAL A 145 19.49 7.80 5.42
C VAL A 145 19.46 9.12 4.67
N VAL A 146 18.81 10.15 5.24
CA VAL A 146 18.67 11.47 4.59
C VAL A 146 19.98 12.25 4.57
N SER A 147 20.88 12.03 5.53
CA SER A 147 22.20 12.68 5.54
C SER A 147 23.13 12.10 4.46
N GLU A 148 23.01 10.81 4.15
CA GLU A 148 23.80 10.15 3.10
C GLU A 148 23.17 10.32 1.70
N ASP A 149 21.82 10.24 1.61
CA ASP A 149 21.07 10.41 0.36
C ASP A 149 19.71 11.10 0.66
N VAL A 150 19.64 12.41 0.39
CA VAL A 150 18.40 13.18 0.59
C VAL A 150 17.27 12.75 -0.36
N ASP A 151 17.62 12.25 -1.55
CA ASP A 151 16.67 11.84 -2.58
C ASP A 151 16.20 10.38 -2.41
N TYR A 152 16.67 9.71 -1.36
CA TYR A 152 16.36 8.30 -1.10
C TYR A 152 14.85 8.03 -1.18
N ASP A 153 14.50 6.99 -1.91
CA ASP A 153 13.11 6.60 -2.21
C ASP A 153 12.28 7.81 -2.72
N PHE A 154 12.84 8.55 -3.69
CA PHE A 154 12.19 9.73 -4.29
C PHE A 154 11.75 10.77 -3.25
N LEU A 155 12.65 11.16 -2.35
CA LEU A 155 12.41 12.08 -1.21
C LEU A 155 11.44 11.54 -0.16
N ARG A 156 11.03 10.27 -0.25
CA ARG A 156 10.10 9.70 0.74
C ARG A 156 10.75 9.57 2.10
N ALA A 157 12.03 9.18 2.16
CA ALA A 157 12.78 9.11 3.42
C ALA A 157 12.81 10.48 4.12
N ALA A 158 13.08 11.55 3.38
CA ALA A 158 13.06 12.92 3.91
C ALA A 158 11.66 13.35 4.37
N GLY A 159 10.60 12.98 3.65
CA GLY A 159 9.22 13.23 4.07
C GLY A 159 8.84 12.50 5.37
N LEU A 160 9.30 11.25 5.54
CA LEU A 160 9.10 10.46 6.75
C LEU A 160 9.94 10.99 7.93
N LEU A 161 11.16 11.47 7.68
CA LEU A 161 11.98 12.15 8.70
C LEU A 161 11.29 13.42 9.20
N ALA A 162 10.76 14.23 8.29
CA ALA A 162 9.98 15.42 8.67
C ALA A 162 8.77 15.06 9.54
N HIS A 163 8.09 13.95 9.20
CA HIS A 163 6.97 13.44 9.99
C HIS A 163 7.44 12.96 11.38
N ALA A 164 8.58 12.26 11.48
CA ALA A 164 9.15 11.84 12.75
C ALA A 164 9.54 13.05 13.64
N TYR A 165 10.13 14.10 13.06
CA TYR A 165 10.39 15.36 13.77
C TYR A 165 9.10 16.00 14.30
N ALA A 166 8.04 16.03 13.49
CA ALA A 166 6.75 16.57 13.92
C ALA A 166 6.17 15.79 15.11
N GLN A 167 6.21 14.46 15.05
CA GLN A 167 5.70 13.59 16.12
C GLN A 167 6.53 13.67 17.41
N THR A 168 7.82 14.00 17.31
CA THR A 168 8.72 14.16 18.48
C THR A 168 8.79 15.59 18.99
N GLY A 169 7.94 16.50 18.48
CA GLY A 169 7.85 17.88 18.93
C GLY A 169 8.91 18.82 18.36
N GLN A 170 9.75 18.36 17.43
CA GLN A 170 10.78 19.19 16.75
C GLN A 170 10.15 19.92 15.54
N LYS A 171 9.16 20.77 15.82
CA LYS A 171 8.27 21.36 14.81
C LYS A 171 9.00 22.22 13.77
N GLU A 172 9.98 23.01 14.19
CA GLU A 172 10.75 23.88 13.30
C GLU A 172 11.56 23.08 12.29
N LYS A 173 12.20 21.98 12.74
CA LYS A 173 12.92 21.06 11.85
C LYS A 173 11.96 20.37 10.90
N ALA A 174 10.81 19.93 11.40
CA ALA A 174 9.78 19.28 10.60
C ALA A 174 9.28 20.20 9.49
N GLU A 175 8.90 21.43 9.82
CA GLU A 175 8.39 22.40 8.85
C GLU A 175 9.46 22.75 7.81
N ALA A 176 10.69 23.04 8.22
CA ALA A 176 11.78 23.35 7.29
C ALA A 176 12.01 22.21 6.29
N LEU A 177 12.00 20.96 6.78
CA LEU A 177 12.21 19.80 5.92
C LEU A 177 10.99 19.53 5.03
N PHE A 178 9.75 19.63 5.53
CA PHE A 178 8.55 19.51 4.70
C PHE A 178 8.53 20.55 3.58
N ARG A 179 8.82 21.82 3.88
CA ARG A 179 8.87 22.87 2.85
C ARG A 179 9.88 22.56 1.77
N ARG A 180 11.08 22.09 2.16
CA ARG A 180 12.12 21.68 1.21
C ARG A 180 11.67 20.49 0.33
N VAL A 181 11.15 19.44 0.95
CA VAL A 181 10.73 18.22 0.24
C VAL A 181 9.56 18.50 -0.71
N THR A 182 8.60 19.31 -0.32
CA THR A 182 7.39 19.60 -1.10
C THR A 182 7.62 20.49 -2.31
N ILE A 183 8.81 21.05 -2.49
CA ILE A 183 9.19 21.78 -3.73
C ILE A 183 9.24 20.80 -4.90
N THR A 184 9.76 19.62 -4.71
CA THR A 184 9.99 18.61 -5.77
C THR A 184 9.08 17.40 -5.63
N SER A 185 8.90 16.90 -4.41
CA SER A 185 8.06 15.72 -4.16
C SER A 185 6.58 16.05 -4.26
N THR A 186 5.85 15.18 -4.97
CA THR A 186 4.38 15.23 -5.07
C THR A 186 3.71 14.11 -4.25
N SER A 187 4.39 13.54 -3.24
CA SER A 187 3.88 12.46 -2.41
C SER A 187 2.63 12.90 -1.63
N SER A 188 1.53 12.16 -1.76
CA SER A 188 0.30 12.41 -0.99
C SER A 188 0.52 12.18 0.52
N GLU A 189 1.37 11.21 0.88
CA GLU A 189 1.77 10.95 2.26
C GLU A 189 2.46 12.18 2.88
N THR A 190 3.45 12.73 2.18
CA THR A 190 4.19 13.92 2.63
C THR A 190 3.28 15.13 2.77
N TYR A 191 2.40 15.38 1.79
CA TYR A 191 1.46 16.50 1.84
C TYR A 191 0.50 16.42 3.03
N LEU A 192 -0.04 15.22 3.34
CA LEU A 192 -0.94 15.05 4.48
C LEU A 192 -0.22 15.14 5.82
N ASN A 193 1.01 14.62 5.91
CA ASN A 193 1.81 14.74 7.13
C ASN A 193 2.16 16.21 7.41
N PHE A 194 2.47 16.97 6.35
CA PHE A 194 2.69 18.43 6.50
C PHE A 194 1.41 19.16 6.88
N ALA A 195 0.29 18.85 6.25
CA ALA A 195 -1.01 19.41 6.63
C ALA A 195 -1.35 19.10 8.09
N GLY A 196 -1.01 17.89 8.57
CA GLY A 196 -1.19 17.48 9.96
C GLY A 196 -0.36 18.32 10.94
N LEU A 197 0.90 18.61 10.62
CA LEU A 197 1.76 19.51 11.41
C LEU A 197 1.13 20.90 11.49
N LEU A 198 0.78 21.51 10.35
CA LEU A 198 0.19 22.85 10.27
C LEU A 198 -1.13 22.94 11.04
N ALA A 199 -1.97 21.92 10.94
CA ALA A 199 -3.21 21.84 11.71
C ALA A 199 -2.95 21.78 13.23
N SER A 200 -1.92 21.05 13.66
CA SER A 200 -1.54 20.98 15.08
C SER A 200 -1.03 22.31 15.65
N GLU A 201 -0.62 23.21 14.77
CA GLU A 201 -0.18 24.58 15.10
C GLU A 201 -1.30 25.63 14.96
N GLY A 202 -2.52 25.19 14.63
CA GLY A 202 -3.67 26.07 14.41
C GLY A 202 -3.66 26.80 13.05
N ARG A 203 -2.71 26.48 12.17
CA ARG A 203 -2.58 27.05 10.81
C ARG A 203 -3.53 26.34 9.84
N ASN A 204 -4.81 26.38 10.15
CA ASN A 204 -5.84 25.60 9.49
C ASN A 204 -5.99 25.91 8.00
N ALA A 205 -5.82 27.18 7.60
CA ALA A 205 -5.91 27.58 6.20
C ALA A 205 -4.82 26.91 5.35
N GLU A 206 -3.57 26.94 5.79
CA GLU A 206 -2.46 26.29 5.11
C GLU A 206 -2.61 24.75 5.11
N ALA A 207 -3.06 24.18 6.24
CA ALA A 207 -3.34 22.74 6.32
C ALA A 207 -4.40 22.32 5.30
N ARG A 208 -5.45 23.13 5.10
CA ARG A 208 -6.48 22.89 4.08
C ARG A 208 -5.91 22.92 2.66
N GLU A 209 -5.02 23.88 2.37
CA GLU A 209 -4.37 23.96 1.05
C GLU A 209 -3.58 22.69 0.74
N TRP A 210 -2.78 22.20 1.67
CA TRP A 210 -2.00 20.99 1.46
C TRP A 210 -2.88 19.74 1.34
N ALA A 211 -3.92 19.62 2.14
CA ALA A 211 -4.89 18.53 2.00
C ALA A 211 -5.64 18.59 0.66
N GLN A 212 -5.98 19.80 0.16
CA GLN A 212 -6.61 19.99 -1.13
C GLN A 212 -5.71 19.59 -2.29
N LYS A 213 -4.40 19.93 -2.24
CA LYS A 213 -3.41 19.51 -3.23
C LYS A 213 -3.36 17.99 -3.43
N VAL A 214 -3.64 17.19 -2.38
CA VAL A 214 -3.77 15.74 -2.52
C VAL A 214 -4.96 15.35 -3.39
N LEU A 215 -6.09 16.02 -3.24
CA LEU A 215 -7.30 15.73 -4.01
C LEU A 215 -7.20 16.21 -5.46
N ASP A 216 -6.52 17.34 -5.70
CA ASP A 216 -6.38 17.96 -7.01
C ASP A 216 -5.58 17.10 -8.00
N LYS A 217 -4.71 16.23 -7.49
CA LYS A 217 -3.96 15.28 -8.33
C LYS A 217 -4.82 14.15 -8.88
N ARG A 218 -5.96 13.85 -8.24
CA ARG A 218 -6.77 12.68 -8.55
C ARG A 218 -7.27 12.62 -10.01
N PRO A 219 -7.72 13.71 -10.64
CA PRO A 219 -8.21 13.66 -12.01
C PRO A 219 -7.14 13.28 -13.03
N SER A 220 -5.90 13.74 -12.85
CA SER A 220 -4.77 13.50 -13.77
C SER A 220 -4.09 12.15 -13.57
N MET A 221 -4.41 11.42 -12.48
CA MET A 221 -3.75 10.14 -12.18
C MET A 221 -4.33 8.99 -13.01
N PRO A 222 -3.48 8.07 -13.51
CA PRO A 222 -3.90 6.79 -14.05
C PRO A 222 -4.68 5.96 -13.02
N GLU A 223 -5.60 5.09 -13.50
CA GLU A 223 -6.51 4.37 -12.61
C GLU A 223 -5.79 3.49 -11.58
N TYR A 224 -4.68 2.84 -11.97
CA TYR A 224 -3.89 1.99 -11.06
C TYR A 224 -3.27 2.79 -9.90
N LEU A 225 -2.81 4.03 -10.17
CA LEU A 225 -2.31 4.94 -9.13
C LEU A 225 -3.45 5.45 -8.25
N ARG A 226 -4.59 5.82 -8.83
CA ARG A 226 -5.78 6.22 -8.05
C ARG A 226 -6.23 5.15 -7.07
N ARG A 227 -6.12 3.87 -7.43
CA ARG A 227 -6.43 2.74 -6.52
C ARG A 227 -5.43 2.67 -5.37
N ARG A 228 -4.13 2.84 -5.65
CA ARG A 228 -3.07 2.83 -4.64
C ARG A 228 -3.17 4.02 -3.68
N GLU A 229 -3.46 5.19 -4.20
CA GLU A 229 -3.56 6.45 -3.45
C GLU A 229 -4.93 6.63 -2.74
N ARG A 230 -5.85 5.69 -2.87
CA ARG A 230 -7.20 5.76 -2.28
C ARG A 230 -7.22 6.03 -0.77
N PRO A 231 -6.35 5.45 0.07
CA PRO A 231 -6.28 5.77 1.48
C PRO A 231 -5.98 7.25 1.73
N TRP A 232 -5.00 7.82 1.02
CA TRP A 232 -4.61 9.22 1.14
C TRP A 232 -5.72 10.19 0.72
N PHE A 233 -6.46 9.87 -0.37
CA PHE A 233 -7.63 10.66 -0.76
C PHE A 233 -8.76 10.61 0.29
N ARG A 234 -8.89 9.51 1.02
CA ARG A 234 -9.86 9.42 2.12
C ARG A 234 -9.41 10.30 3.28
N SER A 235 -8.17 10.15 3.72
CA SER A 235 -7.60 10.94 4.82
C SER A 235 -7.63 12.43 4.53
N ALA A 236 -7.33 12.86 3.29
CA ALA A 236 -7.41 14.26 2.89
C ALA A 236 -8.85 14.81 3.04
N ARG A 237 -9.86 14.06 2.58
CA ARG A 237 -11.27 14.46 2.72
C ARG A 237 -11.72 14.52 4.19
N GLU A 238 -11.28 13.60 5.00
CA GLU A 238 -11.58 13.59 6.44
C GLU A 238 -10.93 14.78 7.14
N MET A 239 -9.68 15.09 6.81
CA MET A 239 -8.97 16.27 7.32
C MET A 239 -9.71 17.55 6.95
N LEU A 240 -10.08 17.74 5.68
CA LEU A 240 -10.82 18.92 5.21
C LEU A 240 -12.19 19.11 5.89
N LYS A 241 -12.85 18.03 6.30
CA LYS A 241 -14.11 18.09 7.06
C LYS A 241 -13.90 18.50 8.51
N ARG A 242 -12.78 18.16 9.12
CA ARG A 242 -12.47 18.44 10.53
C ARG A 242 -11.89 19.84 10.74
N LEU A 243 -11.16 20.36 9.78
CA LEU A 243 -10.55 21.67 9.86
C LEU A 243 -11.61 22.78 9.70
N PRO A 244 -11.63 23.80 10.57
CA PRO A 244 -12.51 24.95 10.41
C PRO A 244 -12.24 25.64 9.06
N ALA A 245 -13.27 26.33 8.56
CA ALA A 245 -13.18 27.09 7.30
C ALA A 245 -12.27 28.28 7.44
#